data_01f0478799419de38da5c4ec94c82431
#
_entry.id   01f0478799419de38da5c4ec94c82431
#
_cell.length_a   1.000
_cell.length_b   1.000
_cell.length_c   1.000
_cell.angle_alpha   90.00
_cell.angle_beta   90.00
_cell.angle_gamma   90.00
#
_symmetry.space_group_name_H-M   'P 1'
#
loop_
_entity.id
_entity.type
_entity.pdbx_description
1 polymer ?
#
loop_
_entity_poly.entity_id
_entity_poly.type
_entity_poly.pdbx_seq_one_letter_code
_entity_poly.pdbx_strand_id
1 'polypeptide(L)'
;MVGHQVDVVCPDKAAGAQIRTAIHDFEGDQTYSEKPGHNFTLNAAFSDVDVSRYDGLLIPGGRAPEYLRLNPRVIEIVQQFHAADKPIAAVCHGPQLLAAAGVLEGKTCSAYPACAPEVKLAGGKYAEIAVTAAHRDGNLVTAPAWPAHPAWLALFLTALGTRIEL
;
A
#
# COMPACT_ATOMS: atom_id res chain seq x y z
N MET A 1 13.39 -4.01 13.82
CA MET A 1 13.84 -2.79 14.50
C MET A 1 12.81 -2.31 15.53
N VAL A 2 11.53 -2.26 15.20
CA VAL A 2 10.45 -1.86 16.14
C VAL A 2 9.57 -3.03 16.62
N GLY A 3 10.00 -4.27 16.42
CA GLY A 3 9.37 -5.47 16.99
C GLY A 3 8.13 -6.02 16.28
N HIS A 4 7.67 -5.39 15.17
CA HIS A 4 6.55 -5.93 14.39
C HIS A 4 6.94 -7.18 13.60
N GLN A 5 6.05 -8.16 13.58
CA GLN A 5 6.08 -9.26 12.62
C GLN A 5 5.36 -8.84 11.34
N VAL A 6 5.94 -9.15 10.19
CA VAL A 6 5.38 -8.79 8.88
C VAL A 6 5.27 -10.03 8.02
N ASP A 7 4.05 -10.36 7.65
CA ASP A 7 3.77 -11.40 6.67
C ASP A 7 3.64 -10.75 5.28
N VAL A 8 4.47 -11.23 4.36
CA VAL A 8 4.46 -10.76 2.98
C VAL A 8 3.89 -11.85 2.09
N VAL A 9 2.81 -11.51 1.43
CA VAL A 9 2.00 -12.44 0.64
C VAL A 9 1.78 -11.92 -0.79
N CYS A 10 1.52 -12.83 -1.70
CA CYS A 10 1.12 -12.53 -3.07
C CYS A 10 0.06 -13.53 -3.51
N PRO A 11 -1.02 -13.12 -4.20
CA PRO A 11 -2.02 -14.04 -4.73
C PRO A 11 -1.39 -15.22 -5.47
N ASP A 12 -1.98 -16.40 -5.29
CA ASP A 12 -1.58 -17.66 -5.92
C ASP A 12 -0.13 -18.10 -5.61
N LYS A 13 0.46 -17.57 -4.53
CA LYS A 13 1.81 -17.92 -4.09
C LYS A 13 1.81 -18.48 -2.67
N ALA A 14 2.64 -19.49 -2.48
CA ALA A 14 2.91 -20.08 -1.17
C ALA A 14 4.07 -19.38 -0.46
N ALA A 15 4.22 -19.62 0.83
CA ALA A 15 5.41 -19.27 1.58
C ALA A 15 6.65 -19.90 0.94
N GLY A 16 7.77 -19.17 0.90
CA GLY A 16 9.01 -19.59 0.24
C GLY A 16 9.06 -19.30 -1.27
N ALA A 17 7.93 -18.95 -1.90
CA ALA A 17 7.94 -18.55 -3.30
C ALA A 17 8.69 -17.22 -3.49
N GLN A 18 9.37 -17.10 -4.61
CA GLN A 18 10.04 -15.86 -4.98
C GLN A 18 9.18 -15.04 -5.94
N ILE A 19 9.14 -13.73 -5.69
CA ILE A 19 8.58 -12.75 -6.61
C ILE A 19 9.69 -11.82 -7.09
N ARG A 20 9.61 -11.46 -8.36
CA ARG A 20 10.53 -10.47 -8.94
C ARG A 20 10.10 -9.08 -8.54
N THR A 21 11.03 -8.27 -8.02
CA THR A 21 10.82 -6.84 -7.85
C THR A 21 11.22 -6.07 -9.10
N ALA A 22 10.84 -4.80 -9.17
CA ALA A 22 11.17 -3.93 -10.28
C ALA A 22 11.86 -2.66 -9.78
N ILE A 23 12.77 -2.15 -10.61
CA ILE A 23 13.37 -0.82 -10.46
C ILE A 23 12.72 0.06 -11.51
N HIS A 24 12.00 1.09 -11.09
CA HIS A 24 11.40 2.05 -12.00
C HIS A 24 12.44 3.08 -12.44
N ASP A 25 12.42 3.35 -13.74
CA ASP A 25 13.27 4.35 -14.36
C ASP A 25 12.51 5.68 -14.47
N PHE A 26 13.11 6.75 -13.98
CA PHE A 26 12.60 8.12 -14.05
C PHE A 26 13.47 9.03 -14.93
N GLU A 27 14.17 8.45 -15.91
CA GLU A 27 15.15 9.13 -16.75
C GLU A 27 14.52 10.00 -17.86
N GLY A 28 13.48 10.76 -17.54
CA GLY A 28 13.09 11.91 -18.34
C GLY A 28 11.86 11.76 -19.23
N ASP A 29 11.45 10.56 -19.61
CA ASP A 29 10.23 10.35 -20.39
C ASP A 29 8.98 10.37 -19.48
N GLN A 30 7.84 10.76 -20.02
CA GLN A 30 6.57 10.73 -19.29
C GLN A 30 6.06 9.31 -19.02
N THR A 31 6.59 8.34 -19.74
CA THR A 31 6.44 6.92 -19.46
C THR A 31 7.69 6.41 -18.77
N TYR A 32 7.55 5.51 -17.80
CA TYR A 32 8.67 4.87 -17.16
C TYR A 32 8.81 3.43 -17.63
N SER A 33 10.06 2.97 -17.74
CA SER A 33 10.39 1.58 -17.94
C SER A 33 10.70 0.88 -16.62
N GLU A 34 10.58 -0.43 -16.60
CA GLU A 34 10.92 -1.25 -15.45
C GLU A 34 12.16 -2.09 -15.78
N LYS A 35 13.15 -2.04 -14.91
CA LYS A 35 14.30 -2.96 -14.92
C LYS A 35 14.08 -4.04 -13.84
N PRO A 36 14.47 -5.31 -14.07
CA PRO A 36 14.40 -6.32 -13.05
C PRO A 36 15.21 -5.92 -11.80
N GLY A 37 14.55 -5.95 -10.64
CA GLY A 37 15.18 -5.81 -9.33
C GLY A 37 15.57 -7.15 -8.74
N HIS A 38 15.93 -7.17 -7.46
CA HIS A 38 16.18 -8.39 -6.73
C HIS A 38 14.89 -9.19 -6.51
N ASN A 39 15.01 -10.51 -6.42
CA ASN A 39 13.90 -11.33 -6.02
C ASN A 39 13.63 -11.14 -4.51
N PHE A 40 12.35 -11.17 -4.18
CA PHE A 40 11.89 -11.16 -2.80
C PHE A 40 11.25 -12.52 -2.47
N THR A 41 11.61 -13.12 -1.35
CA THR A 41 11.03 -14.38 -0.89
C THR A 41 9.84 -14.10 0.04
N LEU A 42 8.68 -14.64 -0.30
CA LEU A 42 7.49 -14.56 0.54
C LEU A 42 7.66 -15.41 1.80
N ASN A 43 7.21 -14.93 2.95
CA ASN A 43 7.29 -15.65 4.21
C ASN A 43 5.95 -16.24 4.68
N ALA A 44 4.85 -15.92 3.97
CA ALA A 44 3.52 -16.46 4.25
C ALA A 44 2.77 -16.82 2.97
N ALA A 45 1.78 -17.69 3.06
CA ALA A 45 0.91 -18.03 1.95
C ALA A 45 -0.30 -17.09 1.90
N PHE A 46 -0.68 -16.65 0.70
CA PHE A 46 -1.84 -15.76 0.51
C PHE A 46 -3.16 -16.43 0.94
N SER A 47 -3.29 -17.74 0.73
CA SER A 47 -4.46 -18.53 1.14
C SER A 47 -4.73 -18.50 2.64
N ASP A 48 -3.69 -18.28 3.44
CA ASP A 48 -3.74 -18.40 4.90
C ASP A 48 -4.00 -17.04 5.58
N VAL A 49 -4.22 -15.98 4.79
CA VAL A 49 -4.51 -14.65 5.33
C VAL A 49 -5.88 -14.63 6.00
N ASP A 50 -5.83 -14.49 7.31
CA ASP A 50 -6.98 -14.20 8.17
C ASP A 50 -6.80 -12.80 8.77
N VAL A 51 -7.63 -11.85 8.31
CA VAL A 51 -7.54 -10.43 8.70
C VAL A 51 -7.67 -10.22 10.21
N SER A 52 -8.34 -11.12 10.94
CA SER A 52 -8.48 -11.02 12.39
C SER A 52 -7.14 -11.08 13.13
N ARG A 53 -6.14 -11.73 12.54
CA ARG A 53 -4.81 -11.97 13.13
C ARG A 53 -3.81 -10.83 12.90
N TYR A 54 -4.17 -9.80 12.15
CA TYR A 54 -3.27 -8.70 11.79
C TYR A 54 -3.76 -7.38 12.35
N ASP A 55 -2.82 -6.52 12.74
CA ASP A 55 -3.11 -5.20 13.29
C ASP A 55 -3.14 -4.10 12.22
N GLY A 56 -2.60 -4.33 11.05
CA GLY A 56 -2.60 -3.38 9.94
C GLY A 56 -2.23 -3.99 8.61
N LEU A 57 -2.55 -3.26 7.55
CA LEU A 57 -2.28 -3.65 6.16
C LEU A 57 -1.33 -2.64 5.51
N LEU A 58 -0.30 -3.14 4.85
CA LEU A 58 0.63 -2.34 4.07
C LEU A 58 0.55 -2.74 2.59
N ILE A 59 0.28 -1.75 1.72
CA ILE A 59 0.12 -1.92 0.28
C ILE A 59 1.26 -1.17 -0.43
N PRO A 60 2.24 -1.89 -1.00
CA PRO A 60 3.31 -1.27 -1.76
C PRO A 60 2.82 -0.73 -3.11
N GLY A 61 3.68 0.05 -3.75
CA GLY A 61 3.42 0.60 -5.07
C GLY A 61 3.91 -0.29 -6.22
N GLY A 62 4.46 0.35 -7.24
CA GLY A 62 4.81 -0.28 -8.50
C GLY A 62 3.57 -0.52 -9.35
N ARG A 63 3.65 -1.46 -10.31
CA ARG A 63 2.53 -1.79 -11.21
C ARG A 63 1.65 -2.95 -10.69
N ALA A 64 2.10 -3.64 -9.64
CA ALA A 64 1.32 -4.72 -9.05
C ALA A 64 -0.13 -4.32 -8.67
N PRO A 65 -0.41 -3.12 -8.13
CA PRO A 65 -1.77 -2.71 -7.81
C PRO A 65 -2.74 -2.74 -9.00
N GLU A 66 -2.27 -2.48 -10.23
CA GLU A 66 -3.10 -2.55 -11.44
C GLU A 66 -3.71 -3.95 -11.65
N TYR A 67 -2.97 -4.99 -11.29
CA TYR A 67 -3.39 -6.39 -11.41
C TYR A 67 -4.06 -6.91 -10.13
N LEU A 68 -3.53 -6.53 -8.96
CA LEU A 68 -4.06 -6.96 -7.68
C LEU A 68 -5.51 -6.54 -7.47
N ARG A 69 -5.91 -5.38 -7.99
CA ARG A 69 -7.31 -4.90 -7.93
C ARG A 69 -8.30 -5.78 -8.70
N LEU A 70 -7.83 -6.66 -9.58
CA LEU A 70 -8.66 -7.63 -10.30
C LEU A 70 -8.93 -8.90 -9.49
N ASN A 71 -8.19 -9.09 -8.39
CA ASN A 71 -8.36 -10.27 -7.53
C ASN A 71 -9.40 -9.97 -6.44
N PRO A 72 -10.56 -10.66 -6.43
CA PRO A 72 -11.64 -10.37 -5.49
C PRO A 72 -11.22 -10.58 -4.04
N ARG A 73 -10.33 -11.54 -3.74
CA ARG A 73 -9.86 -11.77 -2.38
C ARG A 73 -8.96 -10.65 -1.86
N VAL A 74 -8.15 -10.04 -2.75
CA VAL A 74 -7.36 -8.85 -2.39
C VAL A 74 -8.28 -7.69 -2.03
N ILE A 75 -9.32 -7.45 -2.83
CA ILE A 75 -10.31 -6.39 -2.55
C ILE A 75 -11.04 -6.67 -1.23
N GLU A 76 -11.47 -7.91 -1.01
CA GLU A 76 -12.12 -8.31 0.24
C GLU A 76 -11.21 -8.08 1.47
N ILE A 77 -9.92 -8.40 1.39
CA ILE A 77 -8.96 -8.14 2.47
C ILE A 77 -8.92 -6.63 2.78
N VAL A 78 -8.81 -5.77 1.78
CA VAL A 78 -8.81 -4.31 1.98
C VAL A 78 -10.10 -3.86 2.67
N GLN A 79 -11.24 -4.35 2.20
CA GLN A 79 -12.55 -4.03 2.79
C GLN A 79 -12.66 -4.50 4.24
N GLN A 80 -12.17 -5.70 4.56
CA GLN A 80 -12.17 -6.23 5.92
C GLN A 80 -11.30 -5.40 6.89
N PHE A 81 -10.10 -4.97 6.46
CA PHE A 81 -9.26 -4.06 7.25
C PHE A 81 -9.95 -2.73 7.48
N HIS A 82 -10.57 -2.17 6.44
CA HIS A 82 -11.32 -0.92 6.54
C HIS A 82 -12.53 -1.04 7.48
N ALA A 83 -13.33 -2.08 7.33
CA ALA A 83 -14.52 -2.32 8.15
C ALA A 83 -14.17 -2.57 9.63
N ALA A 84 -13.00 -3.16 9.90
CA ALA A 84 -12.48 -3.38 11.25
C ALA A 84 -11.78 -2.13 11.83
N ASP A 85 -11.78 -1.00 11.13
CA ASP A 85 -11.09 0.25 11.48
C ASP A 85 -9.59 0.03 11.80
N LYS A 86 -8.97 -0.95 11.14
CA LYS A 86 -7.54 -1.24 11.29
C LYS A 86 -6.71 -0.34 10.37
N PRO A 87 -5.50 0.07 10.79
CA PRO A 87 -4.62 0.89 9.98
C PRO A 87 -4.30 0.28 8.61
N ILE A 88 -4.45 1.08 7.56
CA ILE A 88 -4.08 0.74 6.18
C ILE A 88 -3.07 1.77 5.68
N ALA A 89 -1.93 1.31 5.21
CA ALA A 89 -0.93 2.15 4.59
C ALA A 89 -0.76 1.79 3.11
N ALA A 90 -0.89 2.78 2.21
CA ALA A 90 -0.72 2.59 0.78
C ALA A 90 0.19 3.67 0.18
N VAL A 91 1.08 3.28 -0.73
CA VAL A 91 2.04 4.20 -1.36
C VAL A 91 2.01 4.09 -2.88
N CYS A 92 2.29 5.20 -3.56
CA CYS A 92 2.44 5.27 -5.00
C CYS A 92 1.15 4.84 -5.74
N HIS A 93 1.15 3.69 -6.43
CA HIS A 93 -0.04 3.12 -7.07
C HIS A 93 -0.89 2.25 -6.12
N GLY A 94 -0.41 1.97 -4.91
CA GLY A 94 -1.17 1.22 -3.89
C GLY A 94 -2.60 1.72 -3.66
N PRO A 95 -2.87 3.05 -3.65
CA PRO A 95 -4.22 3.60 -3.54
C PRO A 95 -5.22 3.16 -4.61
N GLN A 96 -4.79 2.59 -5.75
CA GLN A 96 -5.67 1.96 -6.72
C GLN A 96 -6.47 0.79 -6.11
N LEU A 97 -5.88 0.05 -5.17
CA LEU A 97 -6.61 -1.00 -4.43
C LEU A 97 -7.68 -0.39 -3.50
N LEU A 98 -7.38 0.75 -2.88
CA LEU A 98 -8.32 1.45 -2.01
C LEU A 98 -9.51 1.98 -2.82
N ALA A 99 -9.24 2.52 -4.01
CA ALA A 99 -10.27 2.97 -4.94
C ALA A 99 -11.16 1.81 -5.41
N ALA A 100 -10.55 0.70 -5.83
CA ALA A 100 -11.26 -0.49 -6.27
C ALA A 100 -12.07 -1.16 -5.14
N ALA A 101 -11.58 -1.08 -3.90
CA ALA A 101 -12.28 -1.60 -2.72
C ALA A 101 -13.43 -0.69 -2.23
N GLY A 102 -13.58 0.53 -2.80
CA GLY A 102 -14.62 1.47 -2.41
C GLY A 102 -14.43 2.09 -1.03
N VAL A 103 -13.18 2.18 -0.53
CA VAL A 103 -12.88 2.65 0.83
C VAL A 103 -12.37 4.10 0.88
N LEU A 104 -12.43 4.81 -0.25
CA LEU A 104 -11.96 6.21 -0.32
C LEU A 104 -13.07 7.26 -0.18
N GLU A 105 -14.33 6.88 -0.12
CA GLU A 105 -15.43 7.83 -0.01
C GLU A 105 -15.24 8.77 1.20
N GLY A 106 -15.19 10.07 0.93
CA GLY A 106 -15.00 11.11 1.95
C GLY A 106 -13.59 11.18 2.58
N LYS A 107 -12.67 10.31 2.20
CA LYS A 107 -11.29 10.28 2.72
C LYS A 107 -10.37 11.20 1.94
N THR A 108 -9.37 11.75 2.62
CA THR A 108 -8.26 12.45 1.97
C THR A 108 -7.12 11.46 1.73
N CYS A 109 -6.69 11.34 0.47
CA CYS A 109 -5.74 10.33 0.03
C CYS A 109 -4.68 10.94 -0.89
N SER A 110 -3.42 10.71 -0.60
CA SER A 110 -2.32 10.97 -1.52
C SER A 110 -1.96 9.69 -2.27
N ALA A 111 -1.50 9.84 -3.50
CA ALA A 111 -1.10 8.75 -4.37
C ALA A 111 -0.06 9.26 -5.38
N TYR A 112 0.49 8.36 -6.17
CA TYR A 112 1.23 8.77 -7.37
C TYR A 112 0.37 9.73 -8.21
N PRO A 113 0.91 10.84 -8.73
CA PRO A 113 0.08 11.88 -9.37
C PRO A 113 -0.84 11.38 -10.46
N ALA A 114 -0.43 10.38 -11.25
CA ALA A 114 -1.25 9.78 -12.28
C ALA A 114 -2.48 9.03 -11.75
N CYS A 115 -2.49 8.65 -10.46
CA CYS A 115 -3.63 8.01 -9.78
C CYS A 115 -4.64 9.02 -9.21
N ALA A 116 -4.38 10.34 -9.29
CA ALA A 116 -5.27 11.36 -8.77
C ALA A 116 -6.70 11.28 -9.34
N PRO A 117 -6.92 11.02 -10.66
CA PRO A 117 -8.26 10.82 -11.19
C PRO A 117 -9.01 9.66 -10.55
N GLU A 118 -8.34 8.52 -10.31
CA GLU A 118 -8.95 7.35 -9.67
C GLU A 118 -9.38 7.63 -8.23
N VAL A 119 -8.54 8.33 -7.45
CA VAL A 119 -8.87 8.76 -6.08
C VAL A 119 -10.14 9.60 -6.08
N LYS A 120 -10.24 10.58 -7.00
CA LYS A 120 -11.40 11.48 -7.13
C LYS A 120 -12.66 10.75 -7.57
N LEU A 121 -12.54 9.85 -8.54
CA LEU A 121 -13.67 9.03 -9.02
C LEU A 121 -14.22 8.08 -7.96
N ALA A 122 -13.35 7.62 -7.05
CA ALA A 122 -13.72 6.80 -5.91
C ALA A 122 -14.29 7.61 -4.71
N GLY A 123 -14.62 8.89 -4.89
CA GLY A 123 -15.19 9.76 -3.86
C GLY A 123 -14.16 10.34 -2.87
N GLY A 124 -12.89 10.11 -3.09
CA GLY A 124 -11.80 10.62 -2.25
C GLY A 124 -11.37 12.04 -2.63
N LYS A 125 -10.76 12.75 -1.67
CA LYS A 125 -10.10 14.03 -1.88
C LYS A 125 -8.61 13.76 -2.14
N TYR A 126 -8.13 14.07 -3.34
CA TYR A 126 -6.71 13.93 -3.63
C TYR A 126 -5.89 15.00 -2.92
N ALA A 127 -4.95 14.56 -2.08
CA ALA A 127 -3.97 15.43 -1.43
C ALA A 127 -2.70 15.51 -2.30
N GLU A 128 -2.51 16.64 -2.95
CA GLU A 128 -1.25 16.97 -3.62
C GLU A 128 -0.24 17.45 -2.58
N ILE A 129 0.74 16.61 -2.28
CA ILE A 129 1.77 16.87 -1.27
C ILE A 129 3.16 16.63 -1.84
N ALA A 130 4.19 17.11 -1.15
CA ALA A 130 5.58 16.90 -1.55
C ALA A 130 5.87 15.39 -1.70
N VAL A 131 6.72 15.03 -2.65
CA VAL A 131 7.08 13.62 -2.95
C VAL A 131 7.68 12.87 -1.76
N THR A 132 8.23 13.59 -0.78
CA THR A 132 8.82 13.07 0.47
C THR A 132 7.85 13.06 1.64
N ALA A 133 6.63 13.62 1.46
CA ALA A 133 5.62 13.71 2.51
C ALA A 133 4.66 12.54 2.48
N ALA A 134 3.99 12.31 3.61
CA ALA A 134 2.89 11.37 3.73
C ALA A 134 1.68 12.05 4.37
N HIS A 135 0.50 11.52 4.10
CA HIS A 135 -0.76 12.00 4.63
C HIS A 135 -1.45 10.91 5.44
N ARG A 136 -2.09 11.31 6.54
CA ARG A 136 -2.91 10.43 7.37
C ARG A 136 -4.32 11.01 7.52
N ASP A 137 -5.33 10.19 7.22
CA ASP A 137 -6.74 10.47 7.46
C ASP A 137 -7.34 9.33 8.29
N GLY A 138 -7.47 9.56 9.59
CA GLY A 138 -7.85 8.50 10.52
C GLY A 138 -6.85 7.34 10.54
N ASN A 139 -7.30 6.15 10.17
CA ASN A 139 -6.47 4.95 10.06
C ASN A 139 -5.91 4.71 8.65
N LEU A 140 -6.16 5.61 7.70
CA LEU A 140 -5.60 5.56 6.36
C LEU A 140 -4.33 6.42 6.26
N VAL A 141 -3.22 5.79 5.87
CA VAL A 141 -1.92 6.46 5.67
C VAL A 141 -1.48 6.30 4.22
N THR A 142 -1.32 7.40 3.51
CA THR A 142 -1.01 7.37 2.08
C THR A 142 0.17 8.27 1.73
N ALA A 143 0.87 7.95 0.65
CA ALA A 143 2.01 8.73 0.18
C ALA A 143 2.18 8.64 -1.34
N PRO A 144 2.77 9.68 -1.99
CA PRO A 144 2.85 9.75 -3.44
C PRO A 144 3.87 8.78 -4.04
N ALA A 145 5.01 8.55 -3.40
CA ALA A 145 6.09 7.74 -3.98
C ALA A 145 7.11 7.26 -2.94
N TRP A 146 8.07 6.46 -3.38
CA TRP A 146 9.12 5.88 -2.54
C TRP A 146 9.95 6.88 -1.71
N PRO A 147 10.21 8.14 -2.13
CA PRO A 147 10.92 9.09 -1.28
C PRO A 147 10.19 9.42 0.02
N ALA A 148 8.88 9.17 0.07
CA ALA A 148 8.07 9.36 1.27
C ALA A 148 8.14 8.18 2.25
N HIS A 149 8.80 7.06 1.95
CA HIS A 149 8.79 5.88 2.81
C HIS A 149 9.11 6.18 4.28
N PRO A 150 10.11 7.03 4.63
CA PRO A 150 10.37 7.33 6.04
C PRO A 150 9.17 7.98 6.75
N ALA A 151 8.56 9.00 6.14
CA ALA A 151 7.39 9.70 6.70
C ALA A 151 6.16 8.78 6.71
N TRP A 152 5.94 8.02 5.65
CA TRP A 152 4.83 7.11 5.49
C TRP A 152 4.86 5.98 6.54
N LEU A 153 6.02 5.34 6.73
CA LEU A 153 6.19 4.31 7.75
C LEU A 153 6.05 4.88 9.17
N ALA A 154 6.58 6.08 9.42
CA ALA A 154 6.43 6.74 10.73
C ALA A 154 4.96 6.98 11.09
N LEU A 155 4.15 7.48 10.13
CA LEU A 155 2.72 7.67 10.33
C LEU A 155 1.97 6.35 10.50
N PHE A 156 2.35 5.30 9.74
CA PHE A 156 1.75 3.98 9.87
C PHE A 156 2.06 3.34 11.23
N LEU A 157 3.31 3.38 11.67
CA LEU A 157 3.70 2.91 13.02
C LEU A 157 2.93 3.67 14.11
N THR A 158 2.76 4.98 13.96
CA THR A 158 1.95 5.77 14.87
C THR A 158 0.48 5.32 14.87
N ALA A 159 -0.09 5.01 13.68
CA ALA A 159 -1.45 4.49 13.57
C ALA A 159 -1.61 3.12 14.23
N LEU A 160 -0.57 2.27 14.19
CA LEU A 160 -0.51 0.99 14.90
C LEU A 160 -0.31 1.12 16.42
N GLY A 161 -0.16 2.34 16.95
CA GLY A 161 0.11 2.57 18.36
C GLY A 161 1.53 2.26 18.80
N THR A 162 2.47 2.13 17.85
CA THR A 162 3.89 1.86 18.16
C THR A 162 4.49 3.03 18.91
N ARG A 163 5.16 2.73 20.03
CA ARG A 163 5.95 3.67 20.79
C ARG A 163 7.40 3.23 20.77
N ILE A 164 8.30 4.18 20.56
CA ILE A 164 9.75 3.95 20.66
C ILE A 164 10.17 4.62 21.97
N GLU A 165 10.52 3.80 22.95
CA GLU A 165 11.13 4.28 24.21
C GLU A 165 12.65 4.22 24.03
N LEU A 166 13.33 5.32 24.32
CA LEU A 166 14.77 5.48 24.24
C LEU A 166 15.38 5.20 25.60
#